data_7b1ecaa043280aa6ae17fc1228b3ef38
#
_entry.id   7b1ecaa043280aa6ae17fc1228b3ef38
#
_cell.length_a   1.000
_cell.length_b   1.000
_cell.length_c   1.000
_cell.angle_alpha   90.00
_cell.angle_beta   90.00
_cell.angle_gamma   90.00
#
_symmetry.space_group_name_H-M   'P 1'
#
loop_
_entity.id
_entity.type
_entity.pdbx_description
1 polymer ?
#
loop_
_entity_poly.entity_id
_entity_poly.type
_entity_poly.pdbx_seq_one_letter_code
_entity_poly.pdbx_strand_id
1 'polypeptide(L)'
;MITRYRCSSIFFVLTYFLFQVLNYVYVNGHGRLMDPPARNSMWRFGYPNPVNYNDNELFCGGYAVQWVQNNGECGVCGDAYHLNTPRPHEAGGEYAKGTIVRHYTVGQDIDVEIELTANHLGRFEMYLCPNNNPRSEANQECFDRYPLYVSGTRDVRFEIPVETERKAIFRYRVTLPSYITCSQCVIQWNYYTGHLEILEF
;
A
#
# COMPACT_ATOMS: atom_id res chain seq x y z
N MET A 1 -7.20 -21.85 -64.87
CA MET A 1 -6.05 -21.48 -64.06
C MET A 1 -6.59 -20.61 -62.90
N ILE A 2 -6.80 -21.18 -61.68
CA ILE A 2 -7.43 -20.50 -60.56
C ILE A 2 -6.35 -20.33 -59.49
N THR A 3 -5.87 -19.10 -59.30
CA THR A 3 -4.90 -18.75 -58.27
C THR A 3 -5.68 -18.35 -57.04
N ARG A 4 -5.61 -19.17 -55.96
CA ARG A 4 -6.18 -18.83 -54.64
C ARG A 4 -5.14 -18.15 -53.80
N TYR A 5 -5.38 -16.89 -53.48
CA TYR A 5 -4.62 -16.19 -52.45
C TYR A 5 -5.19 -16.53 -51.04
N ARG A 6 -4.49 -17.38 -50.31
CA ARG A 6 -4.66 -17.51 -48.86
C ARG A 6 -3.55 -16.70 -48.20
N CYS A 7 -3.81 -15.47 -47.87
CA CYS A 7 -2.95 -14.75 -46.97
C CYS A 7 -3.71 -13.55 -46.41
N SER A 8 -4.24 -13.60 -45.20
CA SER A 8 -4.56 -12.42 -44.41
C SER A 8 -4.87 -12.70 -42.95
N SER A 9 -5.30 -13.88 -42.54
CA SER A 9 -5.75 -14.13 -41.17
C SER A 9 -4.61 -14.19 -40.13
N ILE A 10 -3.42 -14.62 -40.52
CA ILE A 10 -2.29 -14.80 -39.59
C ILE A 10 -1.67 -13.44 -39.22
N PHE A 11 -1.62 -12.50 -40.15
CA PHE A 11 -1.08 -11.17 -39.91
C PHE A 11 -1.96 -10.36 -38.93
N PHE A 12 -3.26 -10.47 -39.04
CA PHE A 12 -4.19 -9.79 -38.10
C PHE A 12 -4.14 -10.36 -36.69
N VAL A 13 -3.98 -11.67 -36.55
CA VAL A 13 -3.86 -12.31 -35.23
C VAL A 13 -2.53 -11.96 -34.56
N LEU A 14 -1.42 -11.92 -35.30
CA LEU A 14 -0.11 -11.52 -34.75
C LEU A 14 -0.07 -10.03 -34.35
N THR A 15 -0.65 -9.13 -35.14
CA THR A 15 -0.73 -7.70 -34.81
C THR A 15 -1.65 -7.44 -33.62
N TYR A 16 -2.77 -8.19 -33.50
CA TYR A 16 -3.66 -8.09 -32.34
C TYR A 16 -2.98 -8.61 -31.07
N PHE A 17 -2.23 -9.72 -31.14
CA PHE A 17 -1.46 -10.25 -30.00
C PHE A 17 -0.30 -9.32 -29.58
N LEU A 18 0.41 -8.71 -30.54
CA LEU A 18 1.43 -7.70 -30.26
C LEU A 18 0.83 -6.44 -29.64
N PHE A 19 -0.36 -6.02 -30.04
CA PHE A 19 -1.05 -4.85 -29.49
C PHE A 19 -1.54 -5.12 -28.06
N GLN A 20 -1.97 -6.31 -27.73
CA GLN A 20 -2.35 -6.72 -26.37
C GLN A 20 -1.14 -6.77 -25.42
N VAL A 21 0.03 -7.20 -25.88
CA VAL A 21 1.26 -7.27 -25.08
C VAL A 21 1.84 -5.88 -24.79
N LEU A 22 1.56 -4.87 -25.62
CA LEU A 22 2.07 -3.50 -25.46
C LEU A 22 1.24 -2.62 -24.52
N ASN A 23 0.06 -3.08 -24.07
CA ASN A 23 -0.83 -2.32 -23.20
C ASN A 23 -0.78 -2.72 -21.72
N TYR A 24 0.26 -3.41 -21.26
CA TYR A 24 0.50 -3.53 -19.82
C TYR A 24 0.95 -2.18 -19.27
N VAL A 25 -0.02 -1.33 -18.97
CA VAL A 25 0.23 -0.12 -18.18
C VAL A 25 0.51 -0.59 -16.76
N TYR A 26 1.78 -0.61 -16.38
CA TYR A 26 2.17 -0.81 -15.00
C TYR A 26 1.64 0.36 -14.17
N VAL A 27 0.74 0.06 -13.26
CA VAL A 27 0.05 1.06 -12.46
C VAL A 27 0.61 1.01 -11.05
N ASN A 28 1.28 2.10 -10.65
CA ASN A 28 1.70 2.29 -9.27
C ASN A 28 0.68 3.19 -8.57
N GLY A 29 -0.04 2.65 -7.59
CA GLY A 29 -0.87 3.44 -6.70
C GLY A 29 0.00 4.35 -5.83
N HIS A 30 -0.39 5.64 -5.71
CA HIS A 30 0.35 6.59 -4.89
C HIS A 30 -0.56 7.14 -3.80
N GLY A 31 -0.11 7.04 -2.56
CA GLY A 31 -0.89 7.54 -1.43
C GLY A 31 -0.09 7.61 -0.14
N ARG A 32 -0.68 8.22 0.86
CA ARG A 32 -0.11 8.37 2.19
C ARG A 32 -1.17 8.27 3.27
N LEU A 33 -0.80 7.71 4.40
CA LEU A 33 -1.61 7.71 5.60
C LEU A 33 -1.39 9.04 6.33
N MET A 34 -2.48 9.79 6.52
CA MET A 34 -2.47 11.13 7.09
C MET A 34 -2.92 11.12 8.56
N ASP A 35 -3.87 10.26 8.93
CA ASP A 35 -4.28 10.04 10.33
C ASP A 35 -4.52 8.55 10.59
N PRO A 36 -3.82 7.95 11.57
CA PRO A 36 -2.66 8.49 12.26
C PRO A 36 -1.51 8.74 11.27
N PRO A 37 -0.73 9.84 11.42
CA PRO A 37 0.30 10.17 10.44
C PRO A 37 1.40 9.10 10.42
N ALA A 38 1.73 8.61 9.21
CA ALA A 38 2.74 7.59 9.00
C ALA A 38 4.17 8.15 9.12
N ARG A 39 5.17 7.28 9.23
CA ARG A 39 6.59 7.64 9.33
C ARG A 39 7.05 8.57 8.22
N ASN A 40 6.53 8.38 7.00
CA ASN A 40 6.85 9.22 5.83
C ASN A 40 6.06 10.52 5.76
N SER A 41 4.89 10.64 6.42
CA SER A 41 4.01 11.81 6.33
C SER A 41 3.96 12.67 7.59
N MET A 42 4.44 12.19 8.74
CA MET A 42 4.32 12.88 10.03
C MET A 42 5.01 14.26 10.07
N TRP A 43 6.01 14.50 9.24
CA TRP A 43 6.67 15.79 9.10
C TRP A 43 5.71 16.92 8.70
N ARG A 44 4.63 16.57 7.93
CA ARG A 44 3.58 17.52 7.51
C ARG A 44 2.78 18.08 8.68
N PHE A 45 2.81 17.39 9.81
CA PHE A 45 2.10 17.73 11.05
C PHE A 45 3.02 18.31 12.12
N GLY A 46 4.25 18.69 11.75
CA GLY A 46 5.22 19.31 12.66
C GLY A 46 5.92 18.34 13.61
N TYR A 47 5.82 17.04 13.41
CA TYR A 47 6.61 16.08 14.17
C TYR A 47 8.09 16.17 13.80
N PRO A 48 9.02 15.93 14.75
CA PRO A 48 10.46 16.01 14.52
C PRO A 48 10.95 14.84 13.67
N ASN A 49 10.65 14.86 12.38
CA ASN A 49 11.04 13.86 11.41
C ASN A 49 11.59 14.53 10.14
N PRO A 50 12.53 13.92 9.43
CA PRO A 50 13.03 14.47 8.17
C PRO A 50 11.90 14.73 7.17
N VAL A 51 12.05 15.81 6.40
CA VAL A 51 11.09 16.12 5.31
C VAL A 51 11.22 15.08 4.20
N ASN A 52 10.09 14.53 3.77
CA ASN A 52 10.02 13.58 2.66
C ASN A 52 8.99 14.08 1.65
N TYR A 53 9.44 14.71 0.57
CA TYR A 53 8.52 15.18 -0.47
C TYR A 53 7.93 14.04 -1.31
N ASN A 54 8.52 12.83 -1.28
CA ASN A 54 8.05 11.63 -1.94
C ASN A 54 7.27 10.70 -0.98
N ASP A 55 6.62 11.28 0.02
CA ASP A 55 5.92 10.55 1.07
C ASP A 55 4.67 9.77 0.62
N ASN A 56 4.30 9.86 -0.64
CA ASN A 56 3.25 9.08 -1.28
C ASN A 56 3.77 7.89 -2.12
N GLU A 57 5.08 7.59 -2.07
CA GLU A 57 5.73 6.62 -2.95
C GLU A 57 6.34 5.41 -2.22
N LEU A 58 5.76 5.01 -1.07
CA LEU A 58 6.15 3.77 -0.39
C LEU A 58 5.47 2.55 -1.04
N PHE A 59 5.93 2.20 -2.22
CA PHE A 59 5.39 1.13 -3.06
C PHE A 59 6.48 0.12 -3.48
N CYS A 60 7.35 -0.26 -2.54
CA CYS A 60 8.42 -1.28 -2.70
C CYS A 60 9.44 -0.96 -3.80
N GLY A 61 9.57 0.32 -4.20
CA GLY A 61 10.41 0.78 -5.32
C GLY A 61 9.72 0.68 -6.68
N GLY A 62 8.43 0.35 -6.71
CA GLY A 62 7.62 0.20 -7.92
C GLY A 62 7.62 -1.22 -8.48
N TYR A 63 6.73 -1.48 -9.44
CA TYR A 63 6.46 -2.81 -9.98
C TYR A 63 7.74 -3.54 -10.45
N ALA A 64 8.56 -2.89 -11.27
CA ALA A 64 9.77 -3.52 -11.81
C ALA A 64 10.78 -3.88 -10.71
N VAL A 65 10.93 -3.02 -9.70
CA VAL A 65 11.81 -3.28 -8.57
C VAL A 65 11.25 -4.42 -7.71
N GLN A 66 9.99 -4.35 -7.34
CA GLN A 66 9.37 -5.37 -6.50
C GLN A 66 9.33 -6.74 -7.19
N TRP A 67 8.73 -6.81 -8.40
CA TRP A 67 8.40 -8.08 -9.02
C TRP A 67 9.50 -8.66 -9.91
N VAL A 68 10.29 -7.81 -10.59
CA VAL A 68 11.34 -8.28 -11.49
C VAL A 68 12.70 -8.40 -10.78
N GLN A 69 13.05 -7.42 -9.92
CA GLN A 69 14.35 -7.42 -9.23
C GLN A 69 14.32 -8.17 -7.91
N ASN A 70 13.23 -8.02 -7.13
CA ASN A 70 13.11 -8.54 -5.77
C ASN A 70 12.12 -9.72 -5.64
N ASN A 71 11.72 -10.37 -6.74
CA ASN A 71 10.85 -11.57 -6.74
C ASN A 71 9.53 -11.41 -5.96
N GLY A 72 8.94 -10.21 -5.96
CA GLY A 72 7.72 -9.89 -5.20
C GLY A 72 7.95 -9.37 -3.78
N GLU A 73 9.18 -9.47 -3.26
CA GLU A 73 9.51 -9.05 -1.91
C GLU A 73 9.47 -7.53 -1.74
N CYS A 74 9.08 -7.10 -0.54
CA CYS A 74 8.98 -5.70 -0.14
C CYS A 74 9.48 -5.52 1.30
N GLY A 75 10.06 -4.38 1.62
CA GLY A 75 10.31 -4.01 3.00
C GLY A 75 9.00 -3.83 3.75
N VAL A 76 8.95 -4.21 5.02
CA VAL A 76 7.73 -4.22 5.85
C VAL A 76 7.02 -2.87 5.93
N CYS A 77 7.73 -1.78 5.68
CA CYS A 77 7.21 -0.41 5.65
C CYS A 77 7.00 0.15 4.23
N GLY A 78 7.18 -0.66 3.18
CA GLY A 78 7.02 -0.22 1.79
C GLY A 78 8.30 0.23 1.10
N ASP A 79 9.45 0.17 1.76
CA ASP A 79 10.75 0.39 1.14
C ASP A 79 11.09 -0.73 0.15
N ALA A 80 11.93 -0.43 -0.86
CA ALA A 80 12.40 -1.45 -1.78
C ALA A 80 13.23 -2.52 -1.04
N TYR A 81 12.94 -3.80 -1.29
CA TYR A 81 13.47 -4.92 -0.51
C TYR A 81 14.99 -5.03 -0.51
N HIS A 82 15.65 -4.72 -1.63
CA HIS A 82 17.11 -4.82 -1.79
C HIS A 82 17.91 -3.73 -1.07
N LEU A 83 17.25 -2.71 -0.49
CA LEU A 83 17.95 -1.68 0.26
C LEU A 83 18.56 -2.25 1.54
N ASN A 84 19.70 -1.65 1.95
CA ASN A 84 20.38 -2.03 3.18
C ASN A 84 19.46 -1.87 4.41
N THR A 85 19.49 -2.85 5.31
CA THR A 85 18.75 -2.79 6.57
C THR A 85 19.56 -2.10 7.68
N PRO A 86 18.93 -1.29 8.55
CA PRO A 86 17.51 -0.94 8.50
C PRO A 86 17.20 -0.05 7.28
N ARG A 87 16.13 -0.38 6.54
CA ARG A 87 15.68 0.46 5.44
C ARG A 87 15.18 1.81 5.97
N PRO A 88 15.02 2.85 5.13
CA PRO A 88 14.69 4.21 5.59
C PRO A 88 13.49 4.30 6.54
N HIS A 89 12.44 3.51 6.32
CA HIS A 89 11.22 3.55 7.14
C HIS A 89 11.14 2.42 8.18
N GLU A 90 12.12 1.53 8.25
CA GLU A 90 12.22 0.47 9.27
C GLU A 90 12.87 0.97 10.56
N ALA A 91 12.66 0.25 11.68
CA ALA A 91 13.16 0.67 12.99
C ALA A 91 14.68 0.93 12.97
N GLY A 92 15.07 2.13 13.36
CA GLY A 92 16.46 2.59 13.30
C GLY A 92 16.83 3.29 11.98
N GLY A 93 15.98 3.25 10.96
CA GLY A 93 16.13 3.98 9.70
C GLY A 93 15.90 5.48 9.85
N GLU A 94 16.03 6.20 8.73
CA GLU A 94 15.97 7.65 8.67
C GLU A 94 14.66 8.22 9.22
N TYR A 95 13.51 7.60 8.86
CA TYR A 95 12.18 8.07 9.21
C TYR A 95 11.56 7.38 10.43
N ALA A 96 12.20 6.34 10.98
CA ALA A 96 11.68 5.55 12.09
C ALA A 96 12.39 5.83 13.42
N LYS A 97 12.13 7.00 14.00
CA LYS A 97 12.78 7.49 15.24
C LYS A 97 12.03 7.12 16.53
N GLY A 98 11.00 6.30 16.47
CA GLY A 98 10.20 5.91 17.64
C GLY A 98 9.23 6.98 18.13
N THR A 99 8.90 7.97 17.31
CA THR A 99 7.95 9.02 17.64
C THR A 99 6.54 8.46 17.77
N ILE A 100 5.89 8.68 18.94
CA ILE A 100 4.48 8.37 19.15
C ILE A 100 3.65 9.51 18.58
N VAL A 101 2.82 9.20 17.56
CA VAL A 101 1.98 10.22 16.88
C VAL A 101 0.57 10.29 17.43
N ARG A 102 0.08 9.24 18.11
CA ARG A 102 -1.27 9.17 18.71
C ARG A 102 -1.26 8.29 19.95
N HIS A 103 -2.21 8.55 20.85
CA HIS A 103 -2.52 7.70 22.00
C HIS A 103 -3.98 7.23 21.89
N TYR A 104 -4.20 5.97 22.09
CA TYR A 104 -5.51 5.33 21.99
C TYR A 104 -5.78 4.42 23.19
N THR A 105 -7.04 4.08 23.41
CA THR A 105 -7.47 3.08 24.38
C THR A 105 -7.78 1.75 23.69
N VAL A 106 -7.66 0.65 24.43
CA VAL A 106 -8.01 -0.69 23.93
C VAL A 106 -9.47 -0.75 23.50
N GLY A 107 -9.76 -1.38 22.38
CA GLY A 107 -11.11 -1.50 21.83
C GLY A 107 -11.68 -0.22 21.23
N GLN A 108 -10.91 0.86 21.18
CA GLN A 108 -11.36 2.14 20.60
C GLN A 108 -11.51 2.01 19.08
N ASP A 109 -12.58 2.64 18.55
CA ASP A 109 -12.63 2.97 17.14
C ASP A 109 -11.79 4.20 16.87
N ILE A 110 -10.82 4.09 15.98
CA ILE A 110 -9.91 5.17 15.61
C ILE A 110 -10.21 5.68 14.21
N ASP A 111 -10.08 6.99 14.02
CA ASP A 111 -10.21 7.61 12.71
C ASP A 111 -9.00 7.30 11.84
N VAL A 112 -9.25 7.06 10.56
CA VAL A 112 -8.25 6.84 9.52
C VAL A 112 -8.49 7.82 8.40
N GLU A 113 -7.43 8.57 8.05
CA GLU A 113 -7.44 9.43 6.87
C GLU A 113 -6.31 9.04 5.93
N ILE A 114 -6.66 8.71 4.69
CA ILE A 114 -5.75 8.33 3.61
C ILE A 114 -5.93 9.31 2.46
N GLU A 115 -4.83 9.88 1.98
CA GLU A 115 -4.80 10.66 0.75
C GLU A 115 -4.20 9.82 -0.38
N LEU A 116 -4.98 9.52 -1.42
CA LEU A 116 -4.47 9.01 -2.68
C LEU A 116 -4.17 10.17 -3.62
N THR A 117 -2.94 10.25 -4.08
CA THR A 117 -2.49 11.19 -5.11
C THR A 117 -2.62 10.60 -6.51
N ALA A 118 -2.68 9.26 -6.59
CA ALA A 118 -3.04 8.50 -7.78
C ALA A 118 -3.83 7.26 -7.34
N ASN A 119 -5.16 7.32 -7.52
CA ASN A 119 -6.07 6.20 -7.25
C ASN A 119 -6.02 5.20 -8.41
N HIS A 120 -5.92 3.93 -8.06
CA HIS A 120 -5.95 2.77 -8.95
C HIS A 120 -6.95 1.74 -8.46
N LEU A 121 -8.03 2.18 -7.83
CA LEU A 121 -9.06 1.32 -7.24
C LEU A 121 -8.47 0.28 -6.27
N GLY A 122 -9.21 -0.80 -6.01
CA GLY A 122 -8.77 -1.83 -5.08
C GLY A 122 -9.19 -1.55 -3.65
N ARG A 123 -8.33 -1.82 -2.67
CA ARG A 123 -8.73 -1.76 -1.26
C ARG A 123 -7.59 -1.38 -0.34
N PHE A 124 -7.97 -0.93 0.86
CA PHE A 124 -7.06 -0.73 1.98
C PHE A 124 -7.25 -1.83 3.02
N GLU A 125 -6.16 -2.22 3.64
CA GLU A 125 -6.14 -3.08 4.81
C GLU A 125 -5.20 -2.49 5.86
N MET A 126 -5.54 -2.64 7.15
CA MET A 126 -4.72 -2.14 8.25
C MET A 126 -4.43 -3.25 9.24
N TYR A 127 -3.23 -3.20 9.79
CA TYR A 127 -2.72 -4.20 10.73
C TYR A 127 -2.01 -3.51 11.89
N LEU A 128 -1.99 -4.17 13.05
CA LEU A 128 -1.33 -3.69 14.25
C LEU A 128 -0.20 -4.63 14.66
N CYS A 129 0.94 -4.08 15.08
CA CYS A 129 1.97 -4.85 15.76
C CYS A 129 2.31 -4.22 17.13
N PRO A 130 2.09 -4.92 18.26
CA PRO A 130 2.45 -4.45 19.58
C PRO A 130 3.96 -4.62 19.84
N ASN A 131 4.77 -3.79 19.17
CA ASN A 131 6.22 -3.92 19.15
C ASN A 131 6.89 -3.58 20.50
N ASN A 132 6.42 -2.55 21.22
CA ASN A 132 6.95 -2.06 22.51
C ASN A 132 8.44 -1.65 22.56
N ASN A 133 9.17 -1.75 21.44
CA ASN A 133 10.56 -1.36 21.33
C ASN A 133 10.81 -0.60 20.02
N PRO A 134 11.04 0.72 20.08
CA PRO A 134 11.26 1.54 18.89
C PRO A 134 12.52 1.19 18.08
N ARG A 135 13.43 0.41 18.68
CA ARG A 135 14.67 -0.03 18.03
C ARG A 135 14.57 -1.43 17.43
N SER A 136 13.47 -2.12 17.68
CA SER A 136 13.21 -3.47 17.13
C SER A 136 12.28 -3.35 15.93
N GLU A 137 12.57 -4.10 14.87
CA GLU A 137 11.72 -4.19 13.69
C GLU A 137 10.37 -4.83 14.04
N ALA A 138 9.30 -4.21 13.57
CA ALA A 138 7.98 -4.83 13.53
C ALA A 138 7.92 -5.64 12.22
N ASN A 139 8.03 -6.96 12.31
CA ASN A 139 8.03 -7.84 11.14
C ASN A 139 6.61 -8.17 10.66
N GLN A 140 6.51 -8.68 9.43
CA GLN A 140 5.21 -9.00 8.82
C GLN A 140 4.44 -10.05 9.63
N GLU A 141 5.10 -11.05 10.20
CA GLU A 141 4.46 -12.06 11.05
C GLU A 141 3.73 -11.44 12.26
N CYS A 142 4.27 -10.36 12.83
CA CYS A 142 3.63 -9.63 13.92
C CYS A 142 2.35 -8.93 13.42
N PHE A 143 2.39 -8.28 12.27
CA PHE A 143 1.22 -7.60 11.69
C PHE A 143 0.12 -8.59 11.32
N ASP A 144 0.45 -9.71 10.69
CA ASP A 144 -0.50 -10.72 10.22
C ASP A 144 -1.35 -11.32 11.36
N ARG A 145 -0.87 -11.26 12.60
CA ARG A 145 -1.61 -11.71 13.77
C ARG A 145 -2.73 -10.78 14.22
N TYR A 146 -2.68 -9.51 13.83
CA TYR A 146 -3.57 -8.48 14.37
C TYR A 146 -4.14 -7.58 13.28
N PRO A 147 -4.96 -8.13 12.35
CA PRO A 147 -5.69 -7.32 11.39
C PRO A 147 -6.69 -6.41 12.12
N LEU A 148 -6.85 -5.18 11.63
CA LEU A 148 -7.81 -4.22 12.15
C LEU A 148 -9.09 -4.26 11.29
N TYR A 149 -10.23 -4.39 11.95
CA TYR A 149 -11.52 -4.44 11.29
C TYR A 149 -12.07 -3.04 11.03
N VAL A 150 -12.68 -2.82 9.88
CA VAL A 150 -13.44 -1.60 9.59
C VAL A 150 -14.59 -1.52 10.61
N SER A 151 -14.68 -0.41 11.34
CA SER A 151 -15.58 -0.25 12.48
C SER A 151 -17.04 -0.52 12.10
N GLY A 152 -17.72 -1.32 12.94
CA GLY A 152 -19.10 -1.74 12.71
C GLY A 152 -19.24 -2.89 11.69
N THR A 153 -18.15 -3.43 11.18
CA THR A 153 -18.14 -4.56 10.24
C THR A 153 -17.34 -5.75 10.78
N ARG A 154 -17.30 -6.85 10.01
CA ARG A 154 -16.41 -7.99 10.22
C ARG A 154 -15.37 -8.11 9.10
N ASP A 155 -15.20 -7.06 8.30
CA ASP A 155 -14.25 -7.04 7.20
C ASP A 155 -13.02 -6.22 7.60
N VAL A 156 -11.85 -6.69 7.22
CA VAL A 156 -10.57 -5.98 7.35
C VAL A 156 -10.33 -5.06 6.14
N ARG A 157 -11.10 -5.22 5.07
CA ARG A 157 -10.96 -4.53 3.80
C ARG A 157 -11.87 -3.31 3.75
N PHE A 158 -11.29 -2.18 3.39
CA PHE A 158 -12.03 -1.02 2.95
C PHE A 158 -11.92 -0.95 1.42
N GLU A 159 -13.02 -1.31 0.73
CA GLU A 159 -13.06 -1.29 -0.74
C GLU A 159 -13.18 0.14 -1.26
N ILE A 160 -12.37 0.50 -2.25
CA ILE A 160 -12.42 1.82 -2.88
C ILE A 160 -13.56 1.82 -3.90
N PRO A 161 -14.54 2.74 -3.79
CA PRO A 161 -15.64 2.83 -4.74
C PRO A 161 -15.13 3.07 -6.17
N VAL A 162 -15.72 2.37 -7.14
CA VAL A 162 -15.26 2.37 -8.54
C VAL A 162 -15.36 3.74 -9.23
N GLU A 163 -16.27 4.61 -8.75
CA GLU A 163 -16.45 5.98 -9.25
C GLU A 163 -15.49 7.00 -8.62
N THR A 164 -14.55 6.55 -7.77
CA THR A 164 -13.63 7.45 -7.08
C THR A 164 -12.67 8.12 -8.06
N GLU A 165 -12.51 9.42 -7.91
CA GLU A 165 -11.58 10.22 -8.71
C GLU A 165 -10.12 9.80 -8.53
N ARG A 166 -9.27 10.24 -9.48
CA ARG A 166 -7.82 9.94 -9.47
C ARG A 166 -7.11 10.44 -8.20
N LYS A 167 -7.55 11.58 -7.64
CA LYS A 167 -7.08 12.11 -6.36
C LYS A 167 -8.25 12.10 -5.40
N ALA A 168 -8.09 11.46 -4.25
CA ALA A 168 -9.17 11.33 -3.28
C ALA A 168 -8.63 11.27 -1.84
N ILE A 169 -9.47 11.72 -0.91
CA ILE A 169 -9.23 11.57 0.52
C ILE A 169 -10.31 10.65 1.07
N PHE A 170 -9.86 9.57 1.71
CA PHE A 170 -10.73 8.58 2.35
C PHE A 170 -10.70 8.79 3.85
N ARG A 171 -11.89 8.77 4.47
CA ARG A 171 -12.08 8.83 5.92
C ARG A 171 -12.96 7.70 6.35
N TYR A 172 -12.45 6.84 7.21
CA TYR A 172 -13.18 5.73 7.79
C TYR A 172 -12.62 5.42 9.18
N ARG A 173 -13.18 4.44 9.87
CA ARG A 173 -12.69 4.03 11.19
C ARG A 173 -12.34 2.57 11.20
N VAL A 174 -11.33 2.23 12.01
CA VAL A 174 -11.00 0.84 12.34
C VAL A 174 -11.06 0.63 13.84
N THR A 175 -11.42 -0.57 14.26
CA THR A 175 -11.54 -0.94 15.68
C THR A 175 -10.22 -1.54 16.17
N LEU A 176 -9.66 -0.98 17.24
CA LEU A 176 -8.49 -1.54 17.90
C LEU A 176 -8.86 -2.79 18.70
N PRO A 177 -7.96 -3.81 18.79
CA PRO A 177 -8.20 -4.98 19.60
C PRO A 177 -8.40 -4.63 21.08
N SER A 178 -9.44 -5.19 21.72
CA SER A 178 -9.74 -4.94 23.15
C SER A 178 -8.83 -5.68 24.13
N TYR A 179 -7.99 -6.58 23.62
CA TYR A 179 -7.12 -7.47 24.41
C TYR A 179 -5.62 -7.16 24.24
N ILE A 180 -5.27 -6.09 23.50
CA ILE A 180 -3.89 -5.69 23.27
C ILE A 180 -3.62 -4.36 23.96
N THR A 181 -2.57 -4.33 24.78
CA THR A 181 -1.98 -3.12 25.32
C THR A 181 -0.52 -3.05 24.89
N CYS A 182 -0.04 -1.85 24.54
CA CYS A 182 1.35 -1.64 24.18
C CYS A 182 1.80 -0.23 24.61
N SER A 183 3.05 -0.11 25.01
CA SER A 183 3.69 1.19 25.22
C SER A 183 4.03 1.87 23.89
N GLN A 184 4.24 1.05 22.85
CA GLN A 184 4.39 1.45 21.46
C GLN A 184 3.85 0.34 20.56
N CYS A 185 2.78 0.64 19.83
CA CYS A 185 2.31 -0.17 18.73
C CYS A 185 2.71 0.47 17.40
N VAL A 186 2.82 -0.34 16.36
CA VAL A 186 2.98 0.12 14.97
C VAL A 186 1.74 -0.29 14.20
N ILE A 187 1.17 0.65 13.46
CA ILE A 187 0.09 0.39 12.50
C ILE A 187 0.72 0.32 11.12
N GLN A 188 0.41 -0.75 10.38
CA GLN A 188 0.73 -0.91 8.96
C GLN A 188 -0.52 -0.65 8.14
N TRP A 189 -0.40 0.19 7.11
CA TRP A 189 -1.41 0.41 6.09
C TRP A 189 -0.95 -0.20 4.78
N ASN A 190 -1.76 -1.07 4.21
CA ASN A 190 -1.53 -1.69 2.91
C ASN A 190 -2.57 -1.20 1.90
N TYR A 191 -2.10 -0.78 0.74
CA TYR A 191 -2.92 -0.45 -0.41
C TYR A 191 -2.73 -1.50 -1.51
N TYR A 192 -3.76 -2.30 -1.72
CA TYR A 192 -3.83 -3.26 -2.81
C TYR A 192 -4.56 -2.62 -3.98
N THR A 193 -3.82 -2.26 -5.03
CA THR A 193 -4.38 -1.66 -6.23
C THR A 193 -5.21 -2.68 -7.02
N GLY A 194 -6.38 -2.26 -7.53
CA GLY A 194 -7.23 -3.09 -8.37
C GLY A 194 -6.65 -3.17 -9.79
N HIS A 195 -6.63 -4.37 -10.38
CA HIS A 195 -6.57 -4.51 -11.82
C HIS A 195 -8.00 -4.38 -12.37
N LEU A 196 -8.24 -3.37 -13.21
CA LEU A 196 -9.41 -3.40 -14.07
C LEU A 196 -9.16 -4.54 -15.08
N GLU A 197 -9.72 -5.73 -14.84
CA GLU A 197 -10.04 -6.64 -15.93
C GLU A 197 -11.12 -5.94 -16.76
N ILE A 198 -10.73 -5.33 -17.86
CA ILE A 198 -11.69 -4.88 -18.87
C ILE A 198 -12.28 -6.15 -19.47
N LEU A 199 -13.43 -6.57 -18.94
CA LEU A 199 -14.28 -7.51 -19.61
C LEU A 199 -14.90 -6.78 -20.81
N GLU A 200 -14.24 -6.83 -21.96
CA GLU A 200 -14.87 -6.49 -23.23
C GLU A 200 -15.90 -7.60 -23.54
N PHE A 201 -17.18 -7.24 -23.52
CA PHE A 201 -18.27 -8.03 -24.05
C PHE A 201 -18.35 -7.89 -25.57
#